data_4c57e97f03f396961fa3386f9808d83f
#
_entry.id   4c57e97f03f396961fa3386f9808d83f
#
_cell.length_a   1.000
_cell.length_b   1.000
_cell.length_c   1.000
_cell.angle_alpha   90.00
_cell.angle_beta   90.00
_cell.angle_gamma   90.00
#
_symmetry.space_group_name_H-M   'P 1'
#
loop_
_entity.id
_entity.type
_entity.pdbx_description
1 polymer ?
#
loop_
_entity_poly.entity_id
_entity_poly.type
_entity_poly.pdbx_seq_one_letter_code
_entity_poly.pdbx_strand_id
1 'polypeptide(L)'
;MTQQKQHSLLNRSAEACNMLKKHIDQNHIIRIISHNDADGLSAAGVVANAIKEEDGQFHLTIVPRLKMDVISDLRKDDYEIFMFLDMGSACLKPLSNFNSDIIIADHHQPADVEIGSNIIHVNPHLFGIDGSRELSGAGAAYLCIREMDKKHLAHLALAGAFGDMQCQDKFIGMNELILNDAIESGSVEIHEGLKIASKSSEPLYKSLAYTFKPELPGLTGDLEKSQSFLEKMGLSYGIKFTDLEGEEQDILKDELVKINPKILSDVYTIPKEISYLKDLEDFSDILDACGKNKKYGLGISLALGERGDALDGALKLREDYRLQLLKGMEWIRKEGAVKLDTIQYLYSEDEVIKKVMGTIASIGISVGIFDANKPVFGLSRLHRDIKISGRTTREMVERGVNLGKALSDCSSNFSGQGGGHDIAAGAMIPYSAKDEFLHLLDEQIAYQLNNS
;
A
#
# COMPACT_ATOMS: atom_id res chain seq x y z
N MET A 1 -15.34 -9.03 -23.13
CA MET A 1 -14.61 -9.84 -22.15
C MET A 1 -14.41 -9.10 -20.83
N THR A 2 -13.89 -7.88 -20.80
CA THR A 2 -13.64 -7.13 -19.54
C THR A 2 -14.92 -6.85 -18.73
N GLN A 3 -15.99 -6.38 -19.35
CA GLN A 3 -17.26 -6.13 -18.67
C GLN A 3 -17.89 -7.38 -18.04
N GLN A 4 -17.76 -8.55 -18.68
CA GLN A 4 -18.29 -9.81 -18.14
C GLN A 4 -17.52 -10.24 -16.88
N LYS A 5 -16.19 -10.06 -16.85
CA LYS A 5 -15.35 -10.34 -15.69
C LYS A 5 -15.72 -9.44 -14.50
N GLN A 6 -15.85 -8.14 -14.74
CA GLN A 6 -16.28 -7.16 -13.73
C GLN A 6 -17.67 -7.49 -13.19
N HIS A 7 -18.63 -7.85 -14.06
CA HIS A 7 -19.97 -8.24 -13.65
C HIS A 7 -19.96 -9.49 -12.75
N SER A 8 -19.13 -10.49 -13.08
CA SER A 8 -19.01 -11.70 -12.25
C SER A 8 -18.43 -11.42 -10.86
N LEU A 9 -17.43 -10.52 -10.76
CA LEU A 9 -16.89 -10.08 -9.48
C LEU A 9 -17.94 -9.31 -8.67
N LEU A 10 -18.70 -8.41 -9.30
CA LEU A 10 -19.78 -7.66 -8.65
C LEU A 10 -20.88 -8.58 -8.12
N ASN A 11 -21.26 -9.62 -8.87
CA ASN A 11 -22.22 -10.62 -8.38
C ASN A 11 -21.69 -11.33 -7.13
N ARG A 12 -20.40 -11.72 -7.13
CA ARG A 12 -19.78 -12.35 -5.96
C ARG A 12 -19.72 -11.40 -4.76
N SER A 13 -19.47 -10.12 -5.01
CA SER A 13 -19.49 -9.08 -3.98
C SER A 13 -20.90 -8.85 -3.41
N ALA A 14 -21.92 -8.93 -4.24
CA ALA A 14 -23.33 -8.86 -3.81
C ALA A 14 -23.70 -10.04 -2.89
N GLU A 15 -23.21 -11.25 -3.17
CA GLU A 15 -23.37 -12.39 -2.27
C GLU A 15 -22.73 -12.13 -0.90
N ALA A 16 -21.51 -11.53 -0.88
CA ALA A 16 -20.83 -11.15 0.36
C ALA A 16 -21.61 -10.07 1.13
N CYS A 17 -22.13 -9.07 0.42
CA CYS A 17 -22.98 -8.03 1.00
C CYS A 17 -24.23 -8.62 1.64
N ASN A 18 -24.91 -9.54 0.97
CA ASN A 18 -26.11 -10.19 1.49
C ASN A 18 -25.81 -11.05 2.74
N MET A 19 -24.68 -11.78 2.74
CA MET A 19 -24.22 -12.51 3.92
C MET A 19 -23.95 -11.57 5.09
N LEU A 20 -23.22 -10.47 4.87
CA LEU A 20 -22.92 -9.48 5.90
C LEU A 20 -24.22 -8.87 6.48
N LYS A 21 -25.14 -8.41 5.62
CA LYS A 21 -26.45 -7.87 6.03
C LYS A 21 -27.22 -8.84 6.89
N LYS A 22 -27.32 -10.12 6.46
CA LYS A 22 -27.99 -11.18 7.23
C LYS A 22 -27.45 -11.26 8.67
N HIS A 23 -26.13 -11.21 8.85
CA HIS A 23 -25.54 -11.30 10.18
C HIS A 23 -25.75 -10.01 11.00
N ILE A 24 -25.71 -8.84 10.37
CA ILE A 24 -26.06 -7.56 11.03
C ILE A 24 -27.52 -7.59 11.52
N ASP A 25 -28.46 -7.99 10.66
CA ASP A 25 -29.89 -8.09 10.99
C ASP A 25 -30.18 -9.08 12.12
N GLN A 26 -29.34 -10.11 12.28
CA GLN A 26 -29.38 -11.07 13.37
C GLN A 26 -28.67 -10.62 14.63
N ASN A 27 -28.11 -9.38 14.66
CA ASN A 27 -27.31 -8.83 15.75
C ASN A 27 -26.06 -9.65 16.10
N HIS A 28 -25.50 -10.39 15.13
CA HIS A 28 -24.22 -11.06 15.32
C HIS A 28 -23.06 -10.05 15.33
N ILE A 29 -22.08 -10.30 16.19
CA ILE A 29 -20.85 -9.50 16.18
C ILE A 29 -19.99 -9.94 14.99
N ILE A 30 -19.68 -8.99 14.11
CA ILE A 30 -18.85 -9.24 12.92
C ILE A 30 -17.38 -9.27 13.35
N ARG A 31 -16.71 -10.41 13.19
CA ARG A 31 -15.30 -10.58 13.53
C ARG A 31 -14.43 -10.18 12.35
N ILE A 32 -13.78 -9.02 12.43
CA ILE A 32 -12.95 -8.46 11.34
C ILE A 32 -11.48 -8.69 11.65
N ILE A 33 -10.76 -9.25 10.70
CA ILE A 33 -9.31 -9.39 10.69
C ILE A 33 -8.77 -8.68 9.46
N SER A 34 -7.86 -7.72 9.62
CA SER A 34 -7.33 -6.94 8.50
C SER A 34 -5.82 -6.78 8.56
N HIS A 35 -5.22 -6.48 7.41
CA HIS A 35 -3.79 -6.23 7.28
C HIS A 35 -3.39 -4.89 7.90
N ASN A 36 -2.10 -4.68 8.08
CA ASN A 36 -1.58 -3.57 8.88
C ASN A 36 -1.02 -2.39 8.08
N ASP A 37 -1.06 -2.41 6.76
CA ASP A 37 -0.65 -1.29 5.91
C ASP A 37 -1.83 -0.35 5.59
N ALA A 38 -1.60 0.61 4.70
CA ALA A 38 -2.64 1.58 4.34
C ALA A 38 -3.85 0.90 3.70
N ASP A 39 -3.66 -0.13 2.87
CA ASP A 39 -4.75 -0.85 2.22
C ASP A 39 -5.60 -1.62 3.23
N GLY A 40 -4.96 -2.41 4.10
CA GLY A 40 -5.66 -3.16 5.15
C GLY A 40 -6.35 -2.25 6.19
N LEU A 41 -5.73 -1.14 6.61
CA LEU A 41 -6.36 -0.18 7.53
C LEU A 41 -7.56 0.52 6.87
N SER A 42 -7.45 0.86 5.58
CA SER A 42 -8.56 1.41 4.80
C SER A 42 -9.69 0.39 4.64
N ALA A 43 -9.38 -0.86 4.30
CA ALA A 43 -10.35 -1.96 4.20
C ALA A 43 -11.14 -2.15 5.49
N ALA A 44 -10.42 -2.16 6.64
CA ALA A 44 -11.05 -2.22 7.95
C ALA A 44 -11.96 -1.00 8.22
N GLY A 45 -11.49 0.21 7.87
CA GLY A 45 -12.27 1.43 7.99
C GLY A 45 -13.55 1.42 7.16
N VAL A 46 -13.49 0.95 5.91
CA VAL A 46 -14.66 0.81 5.02
C VAL A 46 -15.72 -0.09 5.65
N VAL A 47 -15.34 -1.30 6.04
CA VAL A 47 -16.29 -2.30 6.57
C VAL A 47 -16.80 -1.88 7.95
N ALA A 48 -15.94 -1.39 8.84
CA ALA A 48 -16.33 -1.00 10.19
C ALA A 48 -17.31 0.19 10.19
N ASN A 49 -17.11 1.21 9.31
CA ASN A 49 -18.07 2.30 9.15
C ASN A 49 -19.41 1.78 8.61
N ALA A 50 -19.40 0.92 7.59
CA ALA A 50 -20.63 0.38 7.03
C ALA A 50 -21.44 -0.40 8.07
N ILE A 51 -20.78 -1.24 8.88
CA ILE A 51 -21.44 -1.99 9.97
C ILE A 51 -21.99 -1.02 11.03
N LYS A 52 -21.20 -0.02 11.43
CA LYS A 52 -21.61 0.98 12.43
C LYS A 52 -22.83 1.81 11.98
N GLU A 53 -22.88 2.17 10.69
CA GLU A 53 -24.01 2.93 10.11
C GLU A 53 -25.30 2.09 9.96
N GLU A 54 -25.19 0.76 10.03
CA GLU A 54 -26.32 -0.17 10.12
C GLU A 54 -26.60 -0.59 11.57
N ASP A 55 -26.12 0.17 12.56
CA ASP A 55 -26.24 -0.14 14.00
C ASP A 55 -25.68 -1.52 14.40
N GLY A 56 -24.83 -2.12 13.56
CA GLY A 56 -24.19 -3.41 13.79
C GLY A 56 -23.00 -3.31 14.74
N GLN A 57 -22.55 -4.46 15.23
CA GLN A 57 -21.40 -4.57 16.13
C GLN A 57 -20.25 -5.33 15.47
N PHE A 58 -19.02 -4.94 15.75
CA PHE A 58 -17.85 -5.62 15.25
C PHE A 58 -16.74 -5.74 16.29
N HIS A 59 -15.90 -6.76 16.11
CA HIS A 59 -14.62 -6.91 16.82
C HIS A 59 -13.50 -6.93 15.79
N LEU A 60 -12.66 -5.89 15.78
CA LEU A 60 -11.58 -5.68 14.80
C LEU A 60 -10.22 -6.03 15.39
N THR A 61 -9.43 -6.81 14.65
CA THR A 61 -8.02 -7.08 14.95
C THR A 61 -7.17 -6.82 13.71
N ILE A 62 -6.09 -6.08 13.87
CA ILE A 62 -5.10 -5.84 12.83
C ILE A 62 -3.90 -6.78 13.04
N VAL A 63 -3.53 -7.50 11.98
CA VAL A 63 -2.40 -8.44 12.02
C VAL A 63 -1.45 -8.20 10.84
N PRO A 64 -0.12 -8.26 11.06
CA PRO A 64 0.85 -8.08 9.97
C PRO A 64 0.90 -9.25 8.97
N ARG A 65 0.44 -10.42 9.39
CA ARG A 65 0.36 -11.65 8.59
C ARG A 65 -0.63 -12.62 9.21
N LEU A 66 -1.39 -13.30 8.37
CA LEU A 66 -2.28 -14.38 8.77
C LEU A 66 -1.49 -15.70 8.86
N LYS A 67 -0.78 -15.91 10.00
CA LYS A 67 0.00 -17.11 10.28
C LYS A 67 -0.87 -18.22 10.85
N MET A 68 -0.37 -19.46 10.83
CA MET A 68 -1.09 -20.61 11.34
C MET A 68 -1.44 -20.55 12.82
N ASP A 69 -0.58 -19.95 13.66
CA ASP A 69 -0.87 -19.70 15.06
C ASP A 69 -2.03 -18.71 15.25
N VAL A 70 -2.02 -17.60 14.49
CA VAL A 70 -3.14 -16.62 14.47
C VAL A 70 -4.45 -17.29 14.03
N ILE A 71 -4.44 -18.07 12.94
CA ILE A 71 -5.63 -18.78 12.44
C ILE A 71 -6.12 -19.77 13.49
N SER A 72 -5.22 -20.50 14.13
CA SER A 72 -5.56 -21.47 15.17
C SER A 72 -6.20 -20.82 16.38
N ASP A 73 -5.76 -19.61 16.76
CA ASP A 73 -6.37 -18.87 17.85
C ASP A 73 -7.72 -18.30 17.46
N LEU A 74 -7.85 -17.67 16.27
CA LEU A 74 -9.11 -17.17 15.75
C LEU A 74 -10.19 -18.25 15.64
N ARG A 75 -9.81 -19.48 15.31
CA ARG A 75 -10.75 -20.61 15.23
C ARG A 75 -11.36 -21.00 16.58
N LYS A 76 -10.77 -20.58 17.69
CA LYS A 76 -11.31 -20.79 19.05
C LYS A 76 -12.33 -19.73 19.44
N ASP A 77 -12.34 -18.61 18.71
CA ASP A 77 -13.29 -17.52 18.93
C ASP A 77 -14.70 -18.01 18.52
N ASP A 78 -15.71 -17.70 19.34
CA ASP A 78 -17.11 -18.07 19.12
C ASP A 78 -17.87 -16.95 18.40
N TYR A 79 -17.57 -16.78 17.10
CA TYR A 79 -18.27 -15.84 16.21
C TYR A 79 -18.95 -16.57 15.08
N GLU A 80 -20.14 -16.11 14.71
CA GLU A 80 -20.93 -16.67 13.61
C GLU A 80 -20.40 -16.28 12.23
N ILE A 81 -19.67 -15.16 12.16
CA ILE A 81 -19.08 -14.66 10.91
C ILE A 81 -17.70 -14.06 11.13
N PHE A 82 -16.81 -14.33 10.19
CA PHE A 82 -15.49 -13.70 10.10
C PHE A 82 -15.35 -12.96 8.77
N MET A 83 -14.72 -11.80 8.80
CA MET A 83 -14.28 -11.07 7.61
C MET A 83 -12.75 -10.95 7.61
N PHE A 84 -12.12 -11.47 6.57
CA PHE A 84 -10.68 -11.30 6.33
C PHE A 84 -10.51 -10.25 5.22
N LEU A 85 -9.87 -9.14 5.56
CA LEU A 85 -9.75 -7.97 4.68
C LEU A 85 -8.28 -7.76 4.30
N ASP A 86 -8.01 -7.61 3.01
CA ASP A 86 -6.67 -7.48 2.45
C ASP A 86 -5.74 -8.63 2.86
N MET A 87 -6.34 -9.79 3.07
CA MET A 87 -5.67 -11.06 3.39
C MET A 87 -6.64 -12.23 3.35
N GLY A 88 -6.09 -13.44 3.35
CA GLY A 88 -6.89 -14.67 3.44
C GLY A 88 -6.76 -15.56 2.22
N SER A 89 -6.53 -15.00 1.03
CA SER A 89 -6.45 -15.74 -0.23
C SER A 89 -5.39 -16.83 -0.26
N ALA A 90 -4.25 -16.61 0.38
CA ALA A 90 -3.20 -17.64 0.52
C ALA A 90 -3.49 -18.69 1.62
N CYS A 91 -4.50 -18.45 2.47
CA CYS A 91 -4.82 -19.27 3.64
C CYS A 91 -6.17 -19.99 3.54
N LEU A 92 -6.69 -20.22 2.34
CA LEU A 92 -8.02 -20.82 2.11
C LEU A 92 -8.18 -22.19 2.81
N LYS A 93 -7.18 -23.07 2.69
CA LYS A 93 -7.24 -24.42 3.29
C LYS A 93 -7.41 -24.41 4.82
N PRO A 94 -6.62 -23.69 5.62
CA PRO A 94 -6.86 -23.61 7.06
C PRO A 94 -8.14 -22.84 7.42
N LEU A 95 -8.57 -21.85 6.64
CA LEU A 95 -9.82 -21.12 6.84
C LEU A 95 -11.05 -21.99 6.57
N SER A 96 -10.97 -22.95 5.65
CA SER A 96 -12.07 -23.92 5.39
C SER A 96 -12.38 -24.84 6.58
N ASN A 97 -11.57 -24.82 7.63
CA ASN A 97 -11.84 -25.57 8.85
C ASN A 97 -12.64 -24.80 9.92
N PHE A 98 -13.08 -23.57 9.60
CA PHE A 98 -14.00 -22.82 10.45
C PHE A 98 -15.43 -23.30 10.24
N ASN A 99 -16.21 -23.33 11.32
CA ASN A 99 -17.64 -23.68 11.26
C ASN A 99 -18.52 -22.45 10.96
N SER A 100 -17.93 -21.25 11.03
CA SER A 100 -18.58 -19.96 10.85
C SER A 100 -18.70 -19.58 9.38
N ASP A 101 -19.59 -18.66 9.04
CA ASP A 101 -19.60 -17.99 7.75
C ASP A 101 -18.34 -17.11 7.61
N ILE A 102 -17.74 -17.11 6.42
CA ILE A 102 -16.50 -16.35 6.16
C ILE A 102 -16.65 -15.51 4.90
N ILE A 103 -16.30 -14.24 4.99
CA ILE A 103 -16.07 -13.36 3.85
C ILE A 103 -14.57 -13.07 3.76
N ILE A 104 -13.97 -13.33 2.60
CA ILE A 104 -12.59 -12.93 2.29
C ILE A 104 -12.65 -11.87 1.21
N ALA A 105 -12.25 -10.65 1.53
CA ALA A 105 -12.12 -9.54 0.60
C ALA A 105 -10.61 -9.22 0.45
N ASP A 106 -10.02 -9.72 -0.62
CA ASP A 106 -8.56 -9.73 -0.79
C ASP A 106 -8.20 -9.62 -2.28
N HIS A 107 -7.01 -9.17 -2.59
CA HIS A 107 -6.50 -8.98 -3.95
C HIS A 107 -5.18 -9.73 -4.22
N HIS A 108 -4.65 -10.42 -3.24
CA HIS A 108 -3.46 -11.26 -3.37
C HIS A 108 -3.76 -12.55 -4.15
N GLN A 109 -2.70 -13.17 -4.70
CA GLN A 109 -2.84 -14.45 -5.43
C GLN A 109 -3.51 -15.51 -4.54
N PRO A 110 -4.63 -16.09 -4.99
CA PRO A 110 -5.32 -17.11 -4.22
C PRO A 110 -4.61 -18.46 -4.28
N ALA A 111 -4.68 -19.21 -3.18
CA ALA A 111 -4.29 -20.60 -3.19
C ALA A 111 -5.28 -21.41 -4.07
N ASP A 112 -4.76 -22.37 -4.81
CA ASP A 112 -5.58 -23.29 -5.62
C ASP A 112 -6.16 -24.39 -4.74
N VAL A 113 -7.28 -24.08 -4.08
CA VAL A 113 -7.96 -24.95 -3.11
C VAL A 113 -9.48 -24.76 -3.25
N GLU A 114 -10.21 -25.86 -3.26
CA GLU A 114 -11.67 -25.80 -3.15
C GLU A 114 -12.09 -25.27 -1.77
N ILE A 115 -13.06 -24.36 -1.76
CA ILE A 115 -13.61 -23.73 -0.56
C ILE A 115 -15.02 -24.22 -0.28
N GLY A 116 -15.39 -24.28 1.00
CA GLY A 116 -16.75 -24.64 1.43
C GLY A 116 -17.79 -23.58 1.07
N SER A 117 -19.05 -23.96 1.08
CA SER A 117 -20.19 -23.06 0.79
C SER A 117 -20.38 -21.96 1.84
N ASN A 118 -19.76 -22.08 3.01
CA ASN A 118 -19.72 -21.07 4.06
C ASN A 118 -18.69 -19.96 3.80
N ILE A 119 -17.90 -20.05 2.74
CA ILE A 119 -16.86 -19.05 2.39
C ILE A 119 -17.25 -18.30 1.13
N ILE A 120 -17.39 -16.98 1.24
CA ILE A 120 -17.51 -16.10 0.08
C ILE A 120 -16.16 -15.39 -0.12
N HIS A 121 -15.50 -15.71 -1.24
CA HIS A 121 -14.19 -15.16 -1.58
C HIS A 121 -14.35 -14.12 -2.70
N VAL A 122 -14.18 -12.85 -2.35
CA VAL A 122 -14.17 -11.69 -3.25
C VAL A 122 -12.73 -11.37 -3.57
N ASN A 123 -12.26 -11.82 -4.74
CA ASN A 123 -10.88 -11.63 -5.17
C ASN A 123 -10.84 -11.46 -6.70
N PRO A 124 -10.18 -10.39 -7.21
CA PRO A 124 -10.13 -10.08 -8.65
C PRO A 124 -9.50 -11.19 -9.50
N HIS A 125 -8.48 -11.89 -8.99
CA HIS A 125 -7.81 -12.96 -9.71
C HIS A 125 -8.72 -14.12 -10.09
N LEU A 126 -9.77 -14.42 -9.29
CA LEU A 126 -10.75 -15.46 -9.60
C LEU A 126 -11.56 -15.16 -10.86
N PHE A 127 -11.57 -13.90 -11.28
CA PHE A 127 -12.30 -13.42 -12.46
C PHE A 127 -11.35 -12.95 -13.56
N GLY A 128 -10.03 -13.16 -13.41
CA GLY A 128 -9.01 -12.75 -14.38
C GLY A 128 -8.87 -11.22 -14.48
N ILE A 129 -9.07 -10.51 -13.37
CA ILE A 129 -8.79 -9.09 -13.16
C ILE A 129 -7.47 -8.99 -12.41
N ASP A 130 -6.64 -8.01 -12.74
CA ASP A 130 -5.32 -7.83 -12.12
C ASP A 130 -5.43 -7.18 -10.74
N GLY A 131 -5.28 -7.99 -9.69
CA GLY A 131 -5.32 -7.53 -8.30
C GLY A 131 -4.18 -6.60 -7.91
N SER A 132 -3.11 -6.51 -8.70
CA SER A 132 -2.00 -5.59 -8.42
C SER A 132 -2.20 -4.18 -9.01
N ARG A 133 -3.26 -3.97 -9.83
CA ARG A 133 -3.47 -2.72 -10.58
C ARG A 133 -4.91 -2.24 -10.62
N GLU A 134 -5.87 -3.18 -10.68
CA GLU A 134 -7.26 -2.88 -11.00
C GLU A 134 -8.19 -2.90 -9.80
N LEU A 135 -7.77 -3.54 -8.68
CA LEU A 135 -8.53 -3.59 -7.43
C LEU A 135 -7.60 -3.89 -6.24
N SER A 136 -7.64 -3.04 -5.22
CA SER A 136 -6.93 -3.24 -3.94
C SER A 136 -7.77 -4.07 -2.94
N GLY A 137 -7.17 -4.44 -1.81
CA GLY A 137 -7.87 -5.12 -0.71
C GLY A 137 -8.98 -4.24 -0.12
N ALA A 138 -8.75 -2.95 0.05
CA ALA A 138 -9.78 -1.99 0.46
C ALA A 138 -10.86 -1.82 -0.60
N GLY A 139 -10.50 -1.88 -1.88
CA GLY A 139 -11.44 -1.93 -2.98
C GLY A 139 -12.31 -3.17 -2.93
N ALA A 140 -11.74 -4.36 -2.72
CA ALA A 140 -12.49 -5.61 -2.55
C ALA A 140 -13.43 -5.55 -1.33
N ALA A 141 -12.96 -4.95 -0.21
CA ALA A 141 -13.78 -4.72 0.97
C ALA A 141 -14.95 -3.76 0.70
N TYR A 142 -14.69 -2.67 -0.05
CA TYR A 142 -15.74 -1.75 -0.49
C TYR A 142 -16.80 -2.43 -1.36
N LEU A 143 -16.41 -3.28 -2.29
CA LEU A 143 -17.36 -4.01 -3.11
C LEU A 143 -18.29 -4.91 -2.27
N CYS A 144 -17.82 -5.45 -1.13
CA CYS A 144 -18.64 -6.23 -0.20
C CYS A 144 -19.72 -5.41 0.52
N ILE A 145 -19.61 -4.08 0.55
CA ILE A 145 -20.60 -3.19 1.20
C ILE A 145 -21.28 -2.24 0.21
N ARG A 146 -20.92 -2.27 -1.06
CA ARG A 146 -21.35 -1.32 -2.08
C ARG A 146 -22.88 -1.26 -2.22
N GLU A 147 -23.57 -2.41 -2.12
CA GLU A 147 -25.04 -2.50 -2.19
C GLU A 147 -25.77 -2.07 -0.89
N MET A 148 -25.03 -1.60 0.12
CA MET A 148 -25.58 -1.00 1.32
C MET A 148 -25.84 0.51 1.19
N ASP A 149 -25.68 1.07 -0.01
CA ASP A 149 -25.81 2.51 -0.30
C ASP A 149 -24.79 3.39 0.48
N LYS A 150 -23.54 2.88 0.61
CA LYS A 150 -22.46 3.54 1.36
C LYS A 150 -21.39 4.12 0.41
N LYS A 151 -21.80 4.70 -0.72
CA LYS A 151 -20.87 5.26 -1.72
C LYS A 151 -19.91 6.32 -1.16
N HIS A 152 -20.33 7.03 -0.11
CA HIS A 152 -19.49 8.01 0.56
C HIS A 152 -18.22 7.40 1.20
N LEU A 153 -18.21 6.09 1.49
CA LEU A 153 -17.03 5.38 2.02
C LEU A 153 -16.01 5.01 0.92
N ALA A 154 -16.33 5.22 -0.35
CA ALA A 154 -15.45 4.89 -1.47
C ALA A 154 -14.09 5.60 -1.41
N HIS A 155 -14.01 6.82 -0.82
CA HIS A 155 -12.74 7.51 -0.62
C HIS A 155 -11.74 6.71 0.22
N LEU A 156 -12.20 5.96 1.23
CA LEU A 156 -11.33 5.09 2.02
C LEU A 156 -10.76 3.94 1.17
N ALA A 157 -11.58 3.33 0.31
CA ALA A 157 -11.13 2.28 -0.59
C ALA A 157 -10.05 2.81 -1.56
N LEU A 158 -10.22 4.02 -2.07
CA LEU A 158 -9.24 4.67 -2.93
C LEU A 158 -7.95 5.05 -2.18
N ALA A 159 -8.05 5.43 -0.89
CA ALA A 159 -6.88 5.64 -0.05
C ALA A 159 -6.05 4.35 0.10
N GLY A 160 -6.71 3.20 0.26
CA GLY A 160 -6.05 1.89 0.23
C GLY A 160 -5.36 1.62 -1.10
N ALA A 161 -6.05 1.85 -2.21
CA ALA A 161 -5.48 1.67 -3.55
C ALA A 161 -4.25 2.57 -3.82
N PHE A 162 -4.19 3.79 -3.24
CA PHE A 162 -2.97 4.61 -3.23
C PHE A 162 -1.85 3.94 -2.43
N GLY A 163 -2.15 3.36 -1.27
CA GLY A 163 -1.17 2.63 -0.45
C GLY A 163 -0.49 1.51 -1.23
N ASP A 164 -1.24 0.79 -2.04
CA ASP A 164 -0.79 -0.29 -2.92
C ASP A 164 -0.27 0.18 -4.28
N MET A 165 -0.08 1.49 -4.45
CA MET A 165 0.46 2.09 -5.68
C MET A 165 -0.37 1.76 -6.94
N GLN A 166 -1.68 1.56 -6.81
CA GLN A 166 -2.59 1.23 -7.90
C GLN A 166 -3.10 2.47 -8.68
N CYS A 167 -2.66 3.67 -8.27
CA CYS A 167 -2.87 4.91 -9.01
C CYS A 167 -1.51 5.49 -9.44
N GLN A 168 -0.97 5.06 -10.57
CA GLN A 168 0.27 5.62 -11.11
C GLN A 168 0.01 6.95 -11.84
N ASP A 169 -0.85 6.92 -12.87
CA ASP A 169 -1.34 8.10 -13.58
C ASP A 169 -2.82 8.34 -13.25
N LYS A 170 -3.64 7.27 -13.27
CA LYS A 170 -5.07 7.27 -12.92
C LYS A 170 -5.50 5.92 -12.38
N PHE A 171 -6.64 5.88 -11.71
CA PHE A 171 -7.30 4.63 -11.35
C PHE A 171 -7.85 3.93 -12.60
N ILE A 172 -7.73 2.59 -12.63
CA ILE A 172 -8.20 1.75 -13.73
C ILE A 172 -9.03 0.57 -13.20
N GLY A 173 -9.79 -0.07 -14.10
CA GLY A 173 -10.52 -1.29 -13.79
C GLY A 173 -11.61 -1.08 -12.74
N MET A 174 -11.57 -1.88 -11.67
CA MET A 174 -12.54 -1.79 -10.57
C MET A 174 -12.28 -0.57 -9.68
N ASN A 175 -11.03 -0.10 -9.56
CA ASN A 175 -10.72 1.13 -8.84
C ASN A 175 -11.33 2.35 -9.53
N GLU A 176 -11.44 2.36 -10.87
CA GLU A 176 -12.15 3.41 -11.62
C GLU A 176 -13.67 3.40 -11.32
N LEU A 177 -14.27 2.21 -11.18
CA LEU A 177 -15.68 2.09 -10.76
C LEU A 177 -15.87 2.67 -9.35
N ILE A 178 -14.96 2.38 -8.41
CA ILE A 178 -15.01 2.91 -7.05
C ILE A 178 -14.82 4.43 -7.05
N LEU A 179 -13.94 4.96 -7.92
CA LEU A 179 -13.76 6.39 -8.11
C LEU A 179 -15.05 7.06 -8.59
N ASN A 180 -15.76 6.45 -9.53
CA ASN A 180 -17.04 6.98 -10.01
C ASN A 180 -18.10 7.01 -8.88
N ASP A 181 -18.16 5.99 -8.03
CA ASP A 181 -19.01 5.99 -6.84
C ASP A 181 -18.61 7.11 -5.86
N ALA A 182 -17.30 7.35 -5.68
CA ALA A 182 -16.79 8.43 -4.81
C ALA A 182 -17.15 9.83 -5.34
N ILE A 183 -17.06 10.03 -6.65
CA ILE A 183 -17.44 11.29 -7.31
C ILE A 183 -18.94 11.50 -7.20
N GLU A 184 -19.74 10.47 -7.50
CA GLU A 184 -21.20 10.54 -7.43
C GLU A 184 -21.70 10.89 -6.03
N SER A 185 -21.04 10.36 -4.98
CA SER A 185 -21.37 10.67 -3.58
C SER A 185 -20.78 12.02 -3.10
N GLY A 186 -19.94 12.68 -3.90
CA GLY A 186 -19.22 13.89 -3.50
C GLY A 186 -18.16 13.64 -2.41
N SER A 187 -17.70 12.40 -2.24
CA SER A 187 -16.64 12.05 -1.30
C SER A 187 -15.24 12.27 -1.87
N VAL A 188 -15.10 12.34 -3.20
CA VAL A 188 -13.85 12.69 -3.89
C VAL A 188 -14.14 13.68 -5.01
N GLU A 189 -13.24 14.67 -5.17
CA GLU A 189 -13.15 15.55 -6.32
C GLU A 189 -11.81 15.36 -7.02
N ILE A 190 -11.81 15.50 -8.36
CA ILE A 190 -10.61 15.44 -9.19
C ILE A 190 -10.35 16.80 -9.80
N HIS A 191 -9.11 17.25 -9.76
CA HIS A 191 -8.67 18.45 -10.47
C HIS A 191 -7.23 18.25 -10.99
N GLU A 192 -6.91 18.85 -12.13
CA GLU A 192 -5.53 18.92 -12.59
C GLU A 192 -4.73 19.84 -11.68
N GLY A 193 -3.59 19.38 -11.19
CA GLY A 193 -2.76 20.18 -10.29
C GLY A 193 -1.37 19.59 -10.06
N LEU A 194 -0.58 20.31 -9.27
CA LEU A 194 0.73 19.82 -8.85
C LEU A 194 0.57 18.70 -7.80
N LYS A 195 1.14 17.55 -8.11
CA LYS A 195 1.19 16.37 -7.22
C LYS A 195 2.37 16.51 -6.25
N ILE A 196 2.27 17.47 -5.34
CA ILE A 196 3.27 17.77 -4.31
C ILE A 196 2.77 17.21 -2.97
N ALA A 197 3.58 16.42 -2.30
CA ALA A 197 3.24 15.82 -1.01
C ALA A 197 2.96 16.89 0.05
N SER A 198 1.83 16.75 0.75
CA SER A 198 1.45 17.64 1.88
C SER A 198 1.44 19.14 1.56
N LYS A 199 1.14 19.50 0.32
CA LYS A 199 1.14 20.89 -0.18
C LYS A 199 0.26 21.85 0.61
N SER A 200 -0.77 21.32 1.27
CA SER A 200 -1.71 22.11 2.10
C SER A 200 -1.35 22.14 3.58
N SER A 201 -0.38 21.34 4.03
CA SER A 201 -0.11 21.13 5.45
C SER A 201 1.33 21.39 5.88
N GLU A 202 2.30 21.24 4.97
CA GLU A 202 3.73 21.42 5.26
C GLU A 202 4.32 22.67 4.58
N PRO A 203 5.43 23.22 5.11
CA PRO A 203 6.23 24.21 4.41
C PRO A 203 6.71 23.71 3.06
N LEU A 204 6.72 24.57 2.05
CA LEU A 204 6.92 24.20 0.65
C LEU A 204 8.24 23.45 0.39
N TYR A 205 9.36 23.86 1.04
CA TYR A 205 10.64 23.15 0.90
C TYR A 205 10.57 21.69 1.40
N LYS A 206 9.81 21.45 2.48
CA LYS A 206 9.56 20.09 2.97
C LYS A 206 8.67 19.32 2.01
N SER A 207 7.60 19.95 1.52
CA SER A 207 6.69 19.34 0.54
C SER A 207 7.44 18.86 -0.70
N LEU A 208 8.35 19.66 -1.25
CA LEU A 208 9.19 19.27 -2.39
C LEU A 208 10.13 18.09 -2.04
N ALA A 209 10.81 18.17 -0.90
CA ALA A 209 11.72 17.11 -0.45
C ALA A 209 10.97 15.79 -0.14
N TYR A 210 9.73 15.85 0.32
CA TYR A 210 8.88 14.68 0.62
C TYR A 210 8.09 14.18 -0.58
N THR A 211 8.16 14.82 -1.73
CA THR A 211 7.53 14.36 -2.96
C THR A 211 8.36 13.25 -3.58
N PHE A 212 7.97 12.00 -3.30
CA PHE A 212 8.64 10.80 -3.81
C PHE A 212 7.95 10.22 -5.05
N LYS A 213 6.72 10.68 -5.36
CA LYS A 213 5.92 10.25 -6.51
C LYS A 213 5.08 11.41 -7.06
N PRO A 214 5.42 11.91 -8.25
CA PRO A 214 6.64 11.61 -9.02
C PRO A 214 7.87 12.20 -8.31
N GLU A 215 9.01 11.53 -8.45
CA GLU A 215 10.25 12.10 -7.92
C GLU A 215 10.61 13.40 -8.65
N LEU A 216 11.24 14.30 -7.90
CA LEU A 216 11.78 15.55 -8.41
C LEU A 216 13.32 15.47 -8.40
N PRO A 217 13.97 15.13 -9.53
CA PRO A 217 15.43 15.03 -9.61
C PRO A 217 16.13 16.23 -9.00
N GLY A 218 16.98 15.98 -8.02
CA GLY A 218 17.71 17.04 -7.31
C GLY A 218 16.99 17.68 -6.12
N LEU A 219 15.69 17.44 -5.93
CA LEU A 219 14.88 17.96 -4.81
C LEU A 219 14.41 16.84 -3.88
N THR A 220 13.85 15.77 -4.44
CA THR A 220 13.33 14.64 -3.65
C THR A 220 14.37 14.09 -2.69
N GLY A 221 14.01 14.03 -1.41
CA GLY A 221 14.86 13.52 -0.34
C GLY A 221 15.99 14.46 0.07
N ASP A 222 15.93 15.77 -0.25
CA ASP A 222 16.96 16.76 0.03
C ASP A 222 16.34 18.10 0.42
N LEU A 223 16.29 18.39 1.73
CA LEU A 223 15.68 19.60 2.27
C LEU A 223 16.46 20.87 1.88
N GLU A 224 17.79 20.80 1.90
CA GLU A 224 18.64 21.97 1.62
C GLU A 224 18.55 22.38 0.14
N LYS A 225 18.58 21.41 -0.77
CA LYS A 225 18.40 21.68 -2.20
C LYS A 225 17.00 22.18 -2.52
N SER A 226 15.97 21.65 -1.87
CA SER A 226 14.58 22.11 -2.03
C SER A 226 14.44 23.56 -1.55
N GLN A 227 15.05 23.94 -0.42
CA GLN A 227 15.08 25.31 0.05
C GLN A 227 15.82 26.23 -0.95
N SER A 228 17.04 25.85 -1.33
CA SER A 228 17.86 26.64 -2.27
C SER A 228 17.20 26.82 -3.65
N PHE A 229 16.41 25.82 -4.09
CA PHE A 229 15.63 25.90 -5.33
C PHE A 229 14.57 27.00 -5.24
N LEU A 230 13.80 27.06 -4.16
CA LEU A 230 12.77 28.08 -3.94
C LEU A 230 13.37 29.49 -3.77
N GLU A 231 14.48 29.62 -3.02
CA GLU A 231 15.18 30.87 -2.85
C GLU A 231 15.69 31.48 -4.18
N LYS A 232 16.19 30.64 -5.10
CA LYS A 232 16.62 31.08 -6.45
C LYS A 232 15.47 31.62 -7.29
N MET A 233 14.26 31.19 -7.05
CA MET A 233 13.05 31.68 -7.71
C MET A 233 12.45 32.93 -7.00
N GLY A 234 13.01 33.32 -5.87
CA GLY A 234 12.47 34.41 -5.05
C GLY A 234 11.22 34.03 -4.26
N LEU A 235 10.92 32.72 -4.16
CA LEU A 235 9.76 32.22 -3.45
C LEU A 235 10.07 31.98 -1.98
N SER A 236 9.10 32.22 -1.10
CA SER A 236 9.22 31.87 0.32
C SER A 236 9.12 30.38 0.52
N TYR A 237 10.18 29.76 1.01
CA TYR A 237 10.22 28.32 1.25
C TYR A 237 9.46 27.87 2.50
N GLY A 238 9.24 28.81 3.45
CA GLY A 238 8.62 28.53 4.76
C GLY A 238 7.09 28.53 4.76
N ILE A 239 6.45 28.97 3.68
CA ILE A 239 4.99 28.96 3.52
C ILE A 239 4.51 27.67 2.85
N LYS A 240 3.22 27.42 2.90
CA LYS A 240 2.61 26.26 2.20
C LYS A 240 2.36 26.60 0.74
N PHE A 241 2.28 25.60 -0.12
CA PHE A 241 1.90 25.82 -1.52
C PHE A 241 0.55 26.53 -1.67
N THR A 242 -0.41 26.20 -0.82
CA THR A 242 -1.76 26.81 -0.82
C THR A 242 -1.76 28.29 -0.42
N ASP A 243 -0.69 28.78 0.18
CA ASP A 243 -0.56 30.17 0.63
C ASP A 243 0.20 31.06 -0.37
N LEU A 244 0.70 30.47 -1.48
CA LEU A 244 1.30 31.20 -2.60
C LEU A 244 0.22 31.96 -3.39
N GLU A 245 0.56 33.15 -3.89
CA GLU A 245 -0.27 33.89 -4.85
C GLU A 245 -0.30 33.16 -6.21
N GLY A 246 -1.32 33.43 -7.05
CA GLY A 246 -1.51 32.74 -8.31
C GLY A 246 -0.29 32.79 -9.23
N GLU A 247 0.34 33.97 -9.36
CA GLU A 247 1.56 34.16 -10.16
C GLU A 247 2.74 33.32 -9.62
N GLU A 248 2.89 33.23 -8.29
CA GLU A 248 3.92 32.42 -7.65
C GLU A 248 3.67 30.91 -7.87
N GLN A 249 2.40 30.49 -7.81
CA GLN A 249 2.02 29.10 -8.14
C GLN A 249 2.36 28.76 -9.58
N ASP A 250 2.09 29.65 -10.53
CA ASP A 250 2.38 29.46 -11.95
C ASP A 250 3.90 29.36 -12.19
N ILE A 251 4.69 30.24 -11.61
CA ILE A 251 6.16 30.21 -11.67
C ILE A 251 6.70 28.86 -11.15
N LEU A 252 6.23 28.42 -9.97
CA LEU A 252 6.64 27.15 -9.38
C LEU A 252 6.22 25.97 -10.27
N LYS A 253 4.99 25.99 -10.78
CA LYS A 253 4.47 24.97 -11.68
C LYS A 253 5.34 24.79 -12.92
N ASP A 254 5.67 25.91 -13.58
CA ASP A 254 6.49 25.91 -14.79
C ASP A 254 7.89 25.33 -14.54
N GLU A 255 8.52 25.66 -13.42
CA GLU A 255 9.84 25.14 -13.08
C GLU A 255 9.79 23.65 -12.69
N LEU A 256 8.78 23.22 -11.93
CA LEU A 256 8.63 21.81 -11.56
C LEU A 256 8.29 20.92 -12.76
N VAL A 257 7.47 21.40 -13.70
CA VAL A 257 7.17 20.68 -14.95
C VAL A 257 8.41 20.50 -15.83
N LYS A 258 9.37 21.46 -15.83
CA LYS A 258 10.66 21.29 -16.51
C LYS A 258 11.51 20.18 -15.86
N ILE A 259 11.44 20.03 -14.54
CA ILE A 259 12.18 18.99 -13.80
C ILE A 259 11.53 17.62 -14.06
N ASN A 260 10.22 17.51 -13.90
CA ASN A 260 9.46 16.29 -14.18
C ASN A 260 8.03 16.63 -14.62
N PRO A 261 7.69 16.46 -15.91
CA PRO A 261 6.33 16.76 -16.41
C PRO A 261 5.21 15.99 -15.71
N LYS A 262 5.49 14.82 -15.13
CA LYS A 262 4.51 14.00 -14.39
C LYS A 262 4.07 14.63 -13.07
N ILE A 263 4.70 15.73 -12.64
CA ILE A 263 4.27 16.47 -11.45
C ILE A 263 2.90 17.15 -11.66
N LEU A 264 2.55 17.47 -12.90
CA LEU A 264 1.23 17.96 -13.27
C LEU A 264 0.37 16.75 -13.64
N SER A 265 -0.61 16.45 -12.81
CA SER A 265 -1.42 15.23 -12.92
C SER A 265 -2.77 15.45 -12.27
N ASP A 266 -3.65 14.43 -12.38
CA ASP A 266 -4.88 14.40 -11.60
C ASP A 266 -4.55 14.31 -10.10
N VAL A 267 -5.16 15.23 -9.33
CA VAL A 267 -5.11 15.26 -7.88
C VAL A 267 -6.49 14.93 -7.35
N TYR A 268 -6.55 13.98 -6.44
CA TYR A 268 -7.77 13.46 -5.84
C TYR A 268 -7.92 14.04 -4.45
N THR A 269 -9.00 14.77 -4.19
CA THR A 269 -9.22 15.43 -2.91
C THR A 269 -10.53 14.99 -2.27
N ILE A 270 -10.55 14.96 -0.94
CA ILE A 270 -11.74 14.72 -0.11
C ILE A 270 -12.27 16.09 0.35
N PRO A 271 -13.34 16.63 -0.28
CA PRO A 271 -13.73 18.04 -0.09
C PRO A 271 -14.04 18.43 1.35
N LYS A 272 -14.60 17.50 2.12
CA LYS A 272 -15.05 17.73 3.51
C LYS A 272 -13.93 17.56 4.54
N GLU A 273 -12.74 17.10 4.12
CA GLU A 273 -11.63 16.86 5.02
C GLU A 273 -10.80 18.11 5.30
N ILE A 274 -10.16 18.09 6.47
CA ILE A 274 -9.19 19.12 6.87
C ILE A 274 -7.90 19.01 6.04
N SER A 275 -7.10 20.07 6.01
CA SER A 275 -5.94 20.21 5.14
C SER A 275 -4.99 19.02 5.15
N TYR A 276 -4.76 18.37 6.29
CA TYR A 276 -3.86 17.22 6.43
C TYR A 276 -4.36 15.94 5.75
N LEU A 277 -5.68 15.78 5.61
CA LEU A 277 -6.35 14.60 5.06
C LEU A 277 -7.09 14.92 3.76
N LYS A 278 -6.99 16.18 3.29
CA LYS A 278 -7.72 16.64 2.12
C LYS A 278 -7.21 15.98 0.83
N ASP A 279 -5.91 15.79 0.71
CA ASP A 279 -5.33 15.03 -0.39
C ASP A 279 -5.40 13.53 -0.08
N LEU A 280 -5.96 12.76 -1.01
CA LEU A 280 -6.23 11.34 -0.81
C LEU A 280 -4.93 10.51 -0.69
N GLU A 281 -3.87 10.91 -1.40
CA GLU A 281 -2.55 10.28 -1.29
C GLU A 281 -1.90 10.60 0.07
N ASP A 282 -2.02 11.85 0.56
CA ASP A 282 -1.55 12.23 1.91
C ASP A 282 -2.29 11.44 3.01
N PHE A 283 -3.60 11.20 2.83
CA PHE A 283 -4.35 10.37 3.77
C PHE A 283 -3.83 8.93 3.80
N SER A 284 -3.60 8.36 2.62
CA SER A 284 -2.99 7.03 2.49
C SER A 284 -1.62 6.95 3.18
N ASP A 285 -0.75 7.94 2.98
CA ASP A 285 0.57 8.03 3.62
C ASP A 285 0.49 8.07 5.14
N ILE A 286 -0.52 8.75 5.70
CA ILE A 286 -0.73 8.82 7.15
C ILE A 286 -1.14 7.45 7.70
N LEU A 287 -2.05 6.74 7.01
CA LEU A 287 -2.44 5.38 7.38
C LEU A 287 -1.26 4.42 7.33
N ASP A 288 -0.44 4.50 6.27
CA ASP A 288 0.75 3.68 6.10
C ASP A 288 1.79 3.94 7.21
N ALA A 289 1.96 5.19 7.63
CA ALA A 289 2.82 5.54 8.76
C ALA A 289 2.32 4.92 10.07
N CYS A 290 1.00 4.90 10.31
CA CYS A 290 0.40 4.23 11.46
C CYS A 290 0.68 2.72 11.44
N GLY A 291 0.52 2.08 10.29
CA GLY A 291 0.75 0.66 10.08
C GLY A 291 2.21 0.27 10.30
N LYS A 292 3.14 0.96 9.65
CA LYS A 292 4.60 0.73 9.74
C LYS A 292 5.13 0.92 11.17
N ASN A 293 4.54 1.83 11.95
CA ASN A 293 4.90 2.04 13.34
C ASN A 293 4.11 1.18 14.33
N LYS A 294 3.29 0.23 13.86
CA LYS A 294 2.46 -0.66 14.69
C LYS A 294 1.48 0.09 15.61
N LYS A 295 1.05 1.28 15.19
CA LYS A 295 0.06 2.10 15.87
C LYS A 295 -1.30 2.00 15.14
N TYR A 296 -1.72 0.77 14.90
CA TYR A 296 -2.91 0.44 14.12
C TYR A 296 -4.17 1.15 14.61
N GLY A 297 -4.33 1.24 15.94
CA GLY A 297 -5.47 1.93 16.55
C GLY A 297 -5.61 3.38 16.10
N LEU A 298 -4.50 4.13 15.90
CA LEU A 298 -4.55 5.49 15.37
C LEU A 298 -5.07 5.51 13.92
N GLY A 299 -4.54 4.62 13.06
CA GLY A 299 -4.99 4.52 11.67
C GLY A 299 -6.48 4.15 11.57
N ILE A 300 -6.95 3.19 12.37
CA ILE A 300 -8.36 2.81 12.42
C ILE A 300 -9.22 3.95 12.94
N SER A 301 -8.80 4.66 14.00
CA SER A 301 -9.53 5.83 14.51
C SER A 301 -9.69 6.92 13.44
N LEU A 302 -8.65 7.18 12.64
CA LEU A 302 -8.72 8.11 11.50
C LEU A 302 -9.69 7.62 10.43
N ALA A 303 -9.61 6.35 10.06
CA ALA A 303 -10.52 5.75 9.07
C ALA A 303 -11.97 5.73 9.55
N LEU A 304 -12.21 5.71 10.88
CA LEU A 304 -13.54 5.83 11.51
C LEU A 304 -14.01 7.29 11.71
N GLY A 305 -13.23 8.28 11.25
CA GLY A 305 -13.62 9.67 11.29
C GLY A 305 -13.10 10.49 12.48
N GLU A 306 -12.25 9.93 13.36
CA GLU A 306 -11.62 10.66 14.46
C GLU A 306 -10.60 11.69 13.90
N ARG A 307 -10.66 12.94 14.42
CA ARG A 307 -9.83 14.07 13.93
C ARG A 307 -9.12 14.84 15.06
N GLY A 308 -9.18 14.33 16.28
CA GLY A 308 -8.51 14.88 17.46
C GLY A 308 -7.16 14.24 17.74
N ASP A 309 -6.96 13.70 18.95
CA ASP A 309 -5.70 13.11 19.43
C ASP A 309 -5.15 12.02 18.51
N ALA A 310 -6.04 11.26 17.84
CA ALA A 310 -5.62 10.24 16.90
C ALA A 310 -4.92 10.83 15.67
N LEU A 311 -5.42 11.97 15.15
CA LEU A 311 -4.77 12.68 14.05
C LEU A 311 -3.41 13.24 14.45
N ASP A 312 -3.33 13.92 15.60
CA ASP A 312 -2.07 14.49 16.09
C ASP A 312 -1.00 13.39 16.27
N GLY A 313 -1.40 12.25 16.84
CA GLY A 313 -0.54 11.09 16.97
C GLY A 313 -0.08 10.53 15.63
N ALA A 314 -0.97 10.42 14.65
CA ALA A 314 -0.67 9.90 13.32
C ALA A 314 0.23 10.85 12.50
N LEU A 315 0.00 12.17 12.57
CA LEU A 315 0.84 13.18 11.93
C LEU A 315 2.29 13.14 12.44
N LYS A 316 2.45 12.95 13.76
CA LYS A 316 3.79 12.77 14.35
C LYS A 316 4.48 11.52 13.81
N LEU A 317 3.76 10.40 13.69
CA LEU A 317 4.31 9.17 13.11
C LEU A 317 4.71 9.35 11.65
N ARG A 318 3.90 10.08 10.85
CA ARG A 318 4.23 10.40 9.47
C ARG A 318 5.51 11.24 9.37
N GLU A 319 5.64 12.29 10.19
CA GLU A 319 6.85 13.11 10.21
C GLU A 319 8.08 12.30 10.62
N ASP A 320 7.99 11.51 11.69
CA ASP A 320 9.07 10.61 12.13
C ASP A 320 9.49 9.64 11.01
N TYR A 321 8.52 9.09 10.27
CA TYR A 321 8.79 8.18 9.16
C TYR A 321 9.46 8.91 7.98
N ARG A 322 9.00 10.12 7.62
CA ARG A 322 9.62 10.95 6.59
C ARG A 322 11.07 11.32 6.92
N LEU A 323 11.35 11.65 8.17
CA LEU A 323 12.73 11.88 8.62
C LEU A 323 13.60 10.62 8.50
N GLN A 324 13.04 9.43 8.76
CA GLN A 324 13.75 8.17 8.55
C GLN A 324 14.02 7.92 7.06
N LEU A 325 13.06 8.25 6.17
CA LEU A 325 13.26 8.16 4.72
C LEU A 325 14.37 9.10 4.24
N LEU A 326 14.41 10.37 4.70
CA LEU A 326 15.48 11.30 4.36
C LEU A 326 16.87 10.75 4.75
N LYS A 327 17.00 10.23 5.98
CA LYS A 327 18.24 9.57 6.42
C LYS A 327 18.59 8.36 5.56
N GLY A 328 17.58 7.57 5.19
CA GLY A 328 17.74 6.45 4.28
C GLY A 328 18.22 6.87 2.90
N MET A 329 17.66 7.95 2.35
CA MET A 329 18.05 8.51 1.05
C MET A 329 19.49 9.04 1.07
N GLU A 330 19.89 9.73 2.14
CA GLU A 330 21.28 10.16 2.33
C GLU A 330 22.22 8.95 2.38
N TRP A 331 21.86 7.92 3.14
CA TRP A 331 22.63 6.69 3.27
C TRP A 331 22.80 5.97 1.94
N ILE A 332 21.75 5.75 1.13
CA ILE A 332 21.88 5.07 -0.17
C ILE A 332 22.66 5.89 -1.20
N ARG A 333 22.65 7.23 -1.12
CA ARG A 333 23.49 8.10 -1.98
C ARG A 333 24.97 7.94 -1.63
N LYS A 334 25.28 7.75 -0.36
CA LYS A 334 26.67 7.62 0.13
C LYS A 334 27.23 6.21 -0.11
N GLU A 335 26.49 5.17 0.25
CA GLU A 335 26.97 3.78 0.22
C GLU A 335 26.83 3.15 -1.17
N GLY A 336 25.80 3.51 -1.93
CA GLY A 336 25.44 2.84 -3.17
C GLY A 336 24.95 1.40 -2.96
N ALA A 337 24.85 0.64 -4.06
CA ALA A 337 24.52 -0.78 -4.01
C ALA A 337 25.70 -1.64 -4.48
N VAL A 338 25.87 -2.82 -3.87
CA VAL A 338 26.75 -3.86 -4.39
C VAL A 338 26.06 -4.49 -5.58
N LYS A 339 26.76 -4.58 -6.72
CA LYS A 339 26.21 -5.12 -7.97
C LYS A 339 26.75 -6.53 -8.21
N LEU A 340 25.84 -7.45 -8.50
CA LEU A 340 26.11 -8.77 -9.08
C LEU A 340 25.74 -8.75 -10.58
N ASP A 341 25.72 -9.91 -11.21
CA ASP A 341 25.52 -9.99 -12.67
C ASP A 341 24.11 -9.52 -13.08
N THR A 342 23.06 -9.96 -12.37
CA THR A 342 21.66 -9.67 -12.69
C THR A 342 20.92 -8.91 -11.61
N ILE A 343 21.46 -8.85 -10.38
CA ILE A 343 20.86 -8.15 -9.25
C ILE A 343 21.80 -7.10 -8.66
N GLN A 344 21.27 -6.28 -7.78
CA GLN A 344 22.02 -5.37 -6.92
C GLN A 344 21.45 -5.40 -5.51
N TYR A 345 22.28 -5.22 -4.48
CA TYR A 345 21.81 -5.30 -3.12
C TYR A 345 22.43 -4.26 -2.18
N LEU A 346 21.72 -4.00 -1.10
CA LEU A 346 22.08 -3.15 0.03
C LEU A 346 22.12 -4.00 1.29
N TYR A 347 23.03 -3.69 2.21
CA TYR A 347 23.05 -4.34 3.52
C TYR A 347 23.22 -3.32 4.63
N SER A 348 22.38 -3.38 5.65
CA SER A 348 22.49 -2.50 6.83
C SER A 348 22.12 -3.21 8.13
N GLU A 349 22.85 -2.87 9.19
CA GLU A 349 22.54 -3.23 10.57
C GLU A 349 21.95 -2.05 11.37
N ASP A 350 21.91 -0.87 10.77
CA ASP A 350 21.33 0.34 11.40
C ASP A 350 19.82 0.22 11.56
N GLU A 351 19.31 0.48 12.77
CA GLU A 351 17.90 0.28 13.13
C GLU A 351 16.94 1.24 12.38
N VAL A 352 17.41 2.44 12.02
CA VAL A 352 16.59 3.39 11.24
C VAL A 352 16.49 2.91 9.80
N ILE A 353 17.63 2.56 9.20
CA ILE A 353 17.69 2.09 7.80
C ILE A 353 16.89 0.80 7.61
N LYS A 354 16.96 -0.15 8.56
CA LYS A 354 16.17 -1.39 8.51
C LYS A 354 14.66 -1.15 8.35
N LYS A 355 14.13 -0.11 9.00
CA LYS A 355 12.69 0.20 8.94
C LYS A 355 12.24 0.67 7.57
N VAL A 356 13.10 1.41 6.88
CA VAL A 356 12.79 2.04 5.58
C VAL A 356 13.40 1.33 4.38
N MET A 357 14.17 0.25 4.59
CA MET A 357 14.97 -0.45 3.57
C MET A 357 14.19 -0.73 2.27
N GLY A 358 13.00 -1.30 2.36
CA GLY A 358 12.20 -1.60 1.16
C GLY A 358 11.71 -0.34 0.44
N THR A 359 11.39 0.72 1.18
CA THR A 359 10.92 1.98 0.61
C THR A 359 12.06 2.74 -0.07
N ILE A 360 13.23 2.86 0.59
CA ILE A 360 14.39 3.53 -0.02
C ILE A 360 14.96 2.76 -1.21
N ALA A 361 14.81 1.43 -1.24
CA ALA A 361 15.15 0.63 -2.43
C ALA A 361 14.26 1.00 -3.63
N SER A 362 12.94 1.13 -3.42
CA SER A 362 12.01 1.59 -4.47
C SER A 362 12.35 3.01 -4.94
N ILE A 363 12.50 3.95 -4.00
CA ILE A 363 12.80 5.35 -4.32
C ILE A 363 14.16 5.44 -5.04
N GLY A 364 15.17 4.71 -4.56
CA GLY A 364 16.50 4.70 -5.17
C GLY A 364 16.53 4.22 -6.62
N ILE A 365 15.61 3.32 -7.01
CA ILE A 365 15.42 2.94 -8.43
C ILE A 365 14.80 4.13 -9.19
N SER A 366 13.73 4.73 -8.67
CA SER A 366 12.98 5.77 -9.40
C SER A 366 13.79 7.07 -9.56
N VAL A 367 14.60 7.45 -8.56
CA VAL A 367 15.49 8.63 -8.66
C VAL A 367 16.82 8.35 -9.35
N GLY A 368 17.05 7.14 -9.88
CA GLY A 368 18.24 6.79 -10.65
C GLY A 368 19.52 6.57 -9.83
N ILE A 369 19.42 6.36 -8.52
CA ILE A 369 20.57 5.96 -7.68
C ILE A 369 20.96 4.51 -7.99
N PHE A 370 19.97 3.65 -8.27
CA PHE A 370 20.16 2.25 -8.63
C PHE A 370 19.83 2.03 -10.09
N ASP A 371 20.46 0.99 -10.66
CA ASP A 371 20.23 0.58 -12.05
C ASP A 371 18.80 0.00 -12.18
N ALA A 372 17.95 0.64 -12.97
CA ALA A 372 16.57 0.22 -13.20
C ALA A 372 16.45 -1.14 -13.93
N ASN A 373 17.52 -1.59 -14.59
CA ASN A 373 17.60 -2.87 -15.29
C ASN A 373 18.04 -4.05 -14.40
N LYS A 374 18.18 -3.82 -13.09
CA LYS A 374 18.51 -4.86 -12.12
C LYS A 374 17.61 -4.74 -10.89
N PRO A 375 16.95 -5.80 -10.44
CA PRO A 375 16.27 -5.80 -9.15
C PRO A 375 17.20 -5.40 -8.01
N VAL A 376 16.64 -4.65 -7.04
CA VAL A 376 17.34 -4.21 -5.82
C VAL A 376 16.86 -5.02 -4.64
N PHE A 377 17.77 -5.59 -3.87
CA PHE A 377 17.48 -6.33 -2.65
C PHE A 377 18.07 -5.61 -1.44
N GLY A 378 17.21 -5.08 -0.58
CA GLY A 378 17.62 -4.51 0.69
C GLY A 378 17.65 -5.56 1.80
N LEU A 379 18.84 -5.80 2.36
CA LEU A 379 19.07 -6.77 3.41
C LEU A 379 19.20 -6.08 4.75
N SER A 380 18.46 -6.55 5.76
CA SER A 380 18.46 -6.02 7.13
C SER A 380 18.67 -7.13 8.14
N ARG A 381 19.69 -7.04 8.96
CA ARG A 381 19.95 -8.05 10.01
C ARG A 381 18.95 -7.96 11.15
N LEU A 382 18.34 -9.08 11.51
CA LEU A 382 17.41 -9.26 12.61
C LEU A 382 17.88 -10.43 13.51
N HIS A 383 18.68 -10.15 14.52
CA HIS A 383 19.27 -11.18 15.41
C HIS A 383 20.03 -12.26 14.63
N ARG A 384 19.45 -13.46 14.49
CA ARG A 384 20.03 -14.62 13.80
C ARG A 384 19.62 -14.70 12.32
N ASP A 385 18.69 -13.85 11.90
CA ASP A 385 18.11 -13.89 10.57
C ASP A 385 18.42 -12.61 9.79
N ILE A 386 18.21 -12.67 8.48
CA ILE A 386 18.17 -11.50 7.59
C ILE A 386 16.78 -11.38 6.99
N LYS A 387 16.20 -10.19 7.14
CA LYS A 387 15.05 -9.76 6.38
C LYS A 387 15.51 -9.22 5.04
N ILE A 388 14.89 -9.68 3.98
CA ILE A 388 15.16 -9.26 2.60
C ILE A 388 13.92 -8.55 2.07
N SER A 389 14.12 -7.43 1.39
CA SER A 389 13.09 -6.65 0.71
C SER A 389 13.52 -6.45 -0.75
N GLY A 390 12.89 -7.17 -1.67
CA GLY A 390 13.15 -7.06 -3.11
C GLY A 390 12.24 -6.01 -3.76
N ARG A 391 12.81 -5.24 -4.68
CA ARG A 391 12.11 -4.25 -5.51
C ARG A 391 12.65 -4.30 -6.93
N THR A 392 11.74 -4.10 -7.90
CA THR A 392 12.11 -4.02 -9.32
C THR A 392 11.21 -3.05 -10.06
N THR A 393 11.47 -2.85 -11.35
CA THR A 393 10.64 -2.02 -12.23
C THR A 393 9.59 -2.86 -12.95
N ARG A 394 8.53 -2.21 -13.45
CA ARG A 394 7.52 -2.87 -14.28
C ARG A 394 8.13 -3.43 -15.57
N GLU A 395 9.08 -2.71 -16.16
CA GLU A 395 9.81 -3.17 -17.34
C GLU A 395 10.54 -4.50 -17.09
N MET A 396 11.15 -4.68 -15.93
CA MET A 396 11.79 -5.94 -15.55
C MET A 396 10.77 -7.06 -15.37
N VAL A 397 9.58 -6.77 -14.83
CA VAL A 397 8.48 -7.74 -14.74
C VAL A 397 8.02 -8.16 -16.13
N GLU A 398 7.85 -7.23 -17.07
CA GLU A 398 7.49 -7.51 -18.47
C GLU A 398 8.56 -8.34 -19.18
N ARG A 399 9.82 -8.26 -18.75
CA ARG A 399 10.95 -9.10 -19.18
C ARG A 399 11.02 -10.44 -18.44
N GLY A 400 9.97 -10.81 -17.66
CA GLY A 400 9.82 -12.11 -17.00
C GLY A 400 10.29 -12.19 -15.55
N VAL A 401 10.79 -11.11 -14.95
CA VAL A 401 11.18 -11.12 -13.53
C VAL A 401 9.95 -11.23 -12.65
N ASN A 402 9.96 -12.19 -11.73
CA ASN A 402 8.96 -12.35 -10.68
C ASN A 402 9.66 -12.49 -9.33
N LEU A 403 9.69 -11.39 -8.55
CA LEU A 403 10.39 -11.35 -7.27
C LEU A 403 9.74 -12.27 -6.23
N GLY A 404 8.40 -12.37 -6.22
CA GLY A 404 7.68 -13.22 -5.29
C GLY A 404 8.09 -14.67 -5.43
N LYS A 405 8.13 -15.18 -6.68
CA LYS A 405 8.57 -16.53 -7.00
C LYS A 405 10.06 -16.73 -6.70
N ALA A 406 10.91 -15.81 -7.14
CA ALA A 406 12.37 -15.91 -6.93
C ALA A 406 12.71 -16.00 -5.43
N LEU A 407 12.12 -15.10 -4.60
CA LEU A 407 12.37 -15.10 -3.16
C LEU A 407 11.77 -16.32 -2.46
N SER A 408 10.60 -16.80 -2.88
CA SER A 408 10.00 -18.04 -2.36
C SER A 408 10.88 -19.26 -2.64
N ASP A 409 11.26 -19.45 -3.90
CA ASP A 409 12.03 -20.60 -4.34
C ASP A 409 13.43 -20.60 -3.70
N CYS A 410 14.14 -19.46 -3.71
CA CYS A 410 15.48 -19.37 -3.14
C CYS A 410 15.49 -19.52 -1.61
N SER A 411 14.54 -18.87 -0.89
CA SER A 411 14.54 -18.94 0.59
C SER A 411 14.25 -20.33 1.14
N SER A 412 13.47 -21.14 0.42
CA SER A 412 13.14 -22.52 0.82
C SER A 412 14.37 -23.42 0.94
N ASN A 413 15.43 -23.16 0.15
CA ASN A 413 16.69 -23.91 0.20
C ASN A 413 17.48 -23.67 1.51
N PHE A 414 17.18 -22.63 2.24
CA PHE A 414 17.89 -22.22 3.46
C PHE A 414 16.99 -22.28 4.71
N SER A 415 15.92 -23.07 4.70
CA SER A 415 14.93 -23.14 5.77
C SER A 415 14.30 -21.76 6.07
N GLY A 416 14.30 -20.87 5.08
CA GLY A 416 13.71 -19.54 5.11
C GLY A 416 12.29 -19.54 4.56
N GLN A 417 11.68 -18.35 4.55
CA GLN A 417 10.36 -18.11 3.98
C GLN A 417 10.41 -16.85 3.10
N GLY A 418 9.85 -16.90 1.91
CA GLY A 418 9.77 -15.77 1.00
C GLY A 418 8.45 -15.76 0.22
N GLY A 419 8.15 -14.62 -0.39
CA GLY A 419 6.96 -14.43 -1.21
C GLY A 419 6.62 -12.96 -1.38
N GLY A 420 5.54 -12.68 -2.10
CA GLY A 420 5.06 -11.34 -2.42
C GLY A 420 4.62 -11.23 -3.87
N HIS A 421 4.58 -10.01 -4.37
CA HIS A 421 4.22 -9.72 -5.76
C HIS A 421 5.43 -9.85 -6.70
N ASP A 422 5.17 -9.81 -7.99
CA ASP A 422 6.19 -9.82 -9.05
C ASP A 422 7.17 -8.65 -8.95
N ILE A 423 6.67 -7.46 -8.59
CA ILE A 423 7.43 -6.20 -8.52
C ILE A 423 8.01 -5.90 -7.13
N ALA A 424 7.41 -6.44 -6.06
CA ALA A 424 7.77 -6.18 -4.67
C ALA A 424 7.55 -7.44 -3.82
N ALA A 425 8.61 -7.95 -3.21
CA ALA A 425 8.55 -9.17 -2.43
C ALA A 425 9.52 -9.15 -1.25
N GLY A 426 9.36 -10.09 -0.34
CA GLY A 426 10.22 -10.20 0.85
C GLY A 426 10.58 -11.62 1.18
N ALA A 427 11.70 -11.79 1.90
CA ALA A 427 12.09 -13.07 2.46
C ALA A 427 12.73 -12.91 3.83
N MET A 428 12.80 -14.02 4.57
CA MET A 428 13.55 -14.17 5.81
C MET A 428 14.41 -15.43 5.71
N ILE A 429 15.71 -15.31 5.93
CA ILE A 429 16.66 -16.42 5.91
C ILE A 429 17.61 -16.34 7.12
N PRO A 430 18.24 -17.44 7.54
CA PRO A 430 19.32 -17.39 8.52
C PRO A 430 20.49 -16.50 8.05
N TYR A 431 21.10 -15.75 9.00
CA TYR A 431 22.23 -14.86 8.68
C TYR A 431 23.41 -15.60 8.02
N SER A 432 23.67 -16.83 8.46
CA SER A 432 24.76 -17.67 7.90
C SER A 432 24.60 -18.01 6.43
N ALA A 433 23.39 -17.94 5.89
CA ALA A 433 23.09 -18.27 4.51
C ALA A 433 23.19 -17.06 3.55
N LYS A 434 23.54 -15.87 4.05
CA LYS A 434 23.47 -14.61 3.28
C LYS A 434 24.15 -14.68 1.92
N ASP A 435 25.39 -15.09 1.89
CA ASP A 435 26.20 -15.01 0.68
C ASP A 435 25.79 -16.08 -0.34
N GLU A 436 25.53 -17.32 0.10
CA GLU A 436 25.02 -18.39 -0.77
C GLU A 436 23.61 -18.05 -1.32
N PHE A 437 22.76 -17.45 -0.50
CA PHE A 437 21.43 -17.00 -0.92
C PHE A 437 21.52 -15.92 -2.02
N LEU A 438 22.43 -14.93 -1.87
CA LEU A 438 22.61 -13.87 -2.87
C LEU A 438 23.08 -14.43 -4.22
N HIS A 439 23.98 -15.40 -4.21
CA HIS A 439 24.43 -16.08 -5.43
C HIS A 439 23.28 -16.86 -6.09
N LEU A 440 22.55 -17.66 -5.32
CA LEU A 440 21.41 -18.41 -5.83
C LEU A 440 20.31 -17.48 -6.39
N LEU A 441 20.09 -16.35 -5.73
CA LEU A 441 19.11 -15.36 -6.17
C LEU A 441 19.52 -14.67 -7.48
N ASP A 442 20.80 -14.37 -7.64
CA ASP A 442 21.36 -13.82 -8.88
C ASP A 442 21.18 -14.78 -10.06
N GLU A 443 21.49 -16.06 -9.85
CA GLU A 443 21.26 -17.13 -10.83
C GLU A 443 19.77 -17.31 -11.17
N GLN A 444 18.90 -17.25 -10.17
CA GLN A 444 17.45 -17.40 -10.36
C GLN A 444 16.87 -16.24 -11.18
N ILE A 445 17.31 -15.00 -10.94
CA ILE A 445 16.89 -13.83 -11.76
C ILE A 445 17.45 -13.95 -13.18
N ALA A 446 18.69 -14.39 -13.34
CA ALA A 446 19.26 -14.69 -14.66
C ALA A 446 18.44 -15.75 -15.43
N TYR A 447 18.02 -16.81 -14.74
CA TYR A 447 17.16 -17.85 -15.32
C TYR A 447 15.82 -17.30 -15.77
N GLN A 448 15.16 -16.47 -14.95
CA GLN A 448 13.87 -15.85 -15.31
C GLN A 448 14.01 -14.96 -16.56
N LEU A 449 15.07 -14.14 -16.64
CA LEU A 449 15.32 -13.26 -17.80
C LEU A 449 15.61 -13.99 -19.10
N ASN A 450 16.19 -15.19 -19.03
CA ASN A 450 16.57 -15.97 -20.21
C ASN A 450 15.46 -16.90 -20.72
N ASN A 451 14.40 -17.14 -19.93
CA ASN A 451 13.32 -18.08 -20.25
C ASN A 451 11.94 -17.40 -20.32
N SER A 452 11.92 -16.10 -20.57
CA SER A 452 10.70 -15.29 -20.70
C SER A 452 10.29 -15.10 -22.15
#